data_ba803e046a66cd89e9420f6b68e7a5c3
#
_entry.id   ba803e046a66cd89e9420f6b68e7a5c3
#
_cell.length_a   1.000
_cell.length_b   1.000
_cell.length_c   1.000
_cell.angle_alpha   90.00
_cell.angle_beta   90.00
_cell.angle_gamma   90.00
#
_symmetry.space_group_name_H-M   'P 1'
#
loop_
_entity.id
_entity.type
_entity.pdbx_description
1 polymer ?
#
loop_
_entity_poly.entity_id
_entity_poly.type
_entity_poly.pdbx_seq_one_letter_code
_entity_poly.pdbx_strand_id
1 'polypeptide(L)'
;MRNWIIVFFVIFAARLSAHDGDSIKITHGPYLCDMSTDGVTVVWTTNKPALSWVEVAPAGEDHFYGKERPRYYDTESGRKRANDTIHRVRIKHLEPGREYRYRIFSREVVSWPSSDWVTYGLIAASNVYKQEPFRFRTFDDRKKEISFLVLNDIHGRSDYMKSLCREVDFKSLDFVLLNGDMSSWVEGQEQICKDYIDACVELFASEVPIVFNRGNHETRGVYSDALIKYFPTSTGTFYKGGETMRVKVWSV
;
A
#
# COMPACT_ATOMS: atom_id res chain seq x y z
N MET A 1 20.80 -46.69 -59.97
CA MET A 1 20.75 -46.81 -58.51
C MET A 1 20.51 -45.38 -57.96
N ARG A 2 19.34 -45.13 -57.44
CA ARG A 2 18.90 -43.80 -57.01
C ARG A 2 18.87 -43.78 -55.46
N ASN A 3 19.90 -43.09 -54.86
CA ASN A 3 19.99 -42.99 -53.42
C ASN A 3 18.99 -41.96 -52.91
N TRP A 4 18.06 -42.40 -52.06
CA TRP A 4 17.16 -41.55 -51.31
C TRP A 4 17.84 -41.15 -49.99
N ILE A 5 18.11 -39.85 -49.83
CA ILE A 5 18.54 -39.29 -48.53
C ILE A 5 17.30 -38.95 -47.76
N ILE A 6 17.03 -39.72 -46.68
CA ILE A 6 15.95 -39.42 -45.72
C ILE A 6 16.54 -38.46 -44.68
N VAL A 7 16.11 -37.17 -44.73
CA VAL A 7 16.45 -36.17 -43.71
C VAL A 7 15.42 -36.30 -42.58
N PHE A 8 15.87 -36.78 -41.42
CA PHE A 8 15.08 -36.76 -40.21
C PHE A 8 15.08 -35.36 -39.61
N PHE A 9 13.97 -34.63 -39.68
CA PHE A 9 13.75 -33.43 -38.89
C PHE A 9 13.39 -33.85 -37.45
N VAL A 10 14.33 -33.74 -36.53
CA VAL A 10 14.03 -33.84 -35.10
C VAL A 10 13.42 -32.51 -34.67
N ILE A 11 12.10 -32.45 -34.58
CA ILE A 11 11.42 -31.31 -33.97
C ILE A 11 11.65 -31.40 -32.45
N PHE A 12 12.58 -30.60 -31.96
CA PHE A 12 12.74 -30.36 -30.53
C PHE A 12 11.54 -29.52 -30.09
N ALA A 13 10.47 -30.16 -29.66
CA ALA A 13 9.38 -29.51 -28.95
C ALA A 13 9.95 -29.09 -27.57
N ALA A 14 10.47 -27.87 -27.46
CA ALA A 14 10.69 -27.24 -26.16
C ALA A 14 9.32 -27.16 -25.47
N ARG A 15 9.06 -28.08 -24.55
CA ARG A 15 7.97 -27.88 -23.59
C ARG A 15 8.32 -26.61 -22.83
N LEU A 16 7.70 -25.49 -23.20
CA LEU A 16 7.50 -24.41 -22.24
C LEU A 16 6.67 -25.06 -21.11
N SER A 17 7.32 -25.46 -20.05
CA SER A 17 6.66 -25.64 -18.78
C SER A 17 6.04 -24.29 -18.45
N ALA A 18 4.74 -24.15 -18.69
CA ALA A 18 3.97 -23.12 -18.05
C ALA A 18 4.27 -23.33 -16.56
N HIS A 19 4.99 -22.38 -15.98
CA HIS A 19 5.24 -22.35 -14.55
C HIS A 19 3.89 -22.08 -13.93
N ASP A 20 3.20 -23.14 -13.50
CA ASP A 20 1.91 -23.12 -12.82
C ASP A 20 2.11 -22.63 -11.37
N GLY A 21 3.03 -21.69 -11.22
CA GLY A 21 3.26 -20.92 -10.03
C GLY A 21 2.23 -19.80 -9.98
N ASP A 22 1.58 -19.68 -8.86
CA ASP A 22 0.62 -18.61 -8.60
C ASP A 22 1.18 -17.25 -9.08
N SER A 23 0.49 -16.57 -10.00
CA SER A 23 0.94 -15.28 -10.54
C SER A 23 1.03 -14.23 -9.42
N ILE A 24 1.87 -13.21 -9.60
CA ILE A 24 1.91 -12.11 -8.64
C ILE A 24 0.53 -11.46 -8.53
N LYS A 25 0.09 -11.17 -7.28
CA LYS A 25 -1.18 -10.53 -6.93
C LYS A 25 -0.98 -9.52 -5.83
N ILE A 26 -1.76 -8.45 -5.86
CA ILE A 26 -1.98 -7.59 -4.70
C ILE A 26 -2.89 -8.38 -3.76
N THR A 27 -2.47 -8.58 -2.52
CA THR A 27 -3.20 -9.39 -1.53
C THR A 27 -4.04 -8.55 -0.60
N HIS A 28 -3.51 -7.41 -0.13
CA HIS A 28 -4.22 -6.48 0.76
C HIS A 28 -3.87 -5.03 0.40
N GLY A 29 -4.80 -4.12 0.61
CA GLY A 29 -4.64 -2.70 0.29
C GLY A 29 -5.09 -2.35 -1.14
N PRO A 30 -4.76 -1.14 -1.64
CA PRO A 30 -3.95 -0.13 -0.98
C PRO A 30 -4.68 0.63 0.13
N TYR A 31 -3.91 1.15 1.06
CA TYR A 31 -4.38 2.10 2.05
C TYR A 31 -3.37 3.23 2.27
N LEU A 32 -3.87 4.36 2.76
CA LEU A 32 -3.11 5.58 2.92
C LEU A 32 -2.68 5.77 4.38
N CYS A 33 -1.42 6.09 4.58
CA CYS A 33 -0.84 6.44 5.88
C CYS A 33 0.02 7.70 5.76
N ASP A 34 0.41 8.26 6.91
CA ASP A 34 1.39 9.34 6.99
C ASP A 34 1.09 10.47 6.01
N MET A 35 -0.19 10.90 5.98
CA MET A 35 -0.62 12.03 5.18
C MET A 35 -0.06 13.33 5.75
N SER A 36 0.41 14.20 4.87
CA SER A 36 0.85 15.56 5.18
C SER A 36 0.27 16.57 4.19
N THR A 37 0.64 17.82 4.29
CA THR A 37 0.26 18.87 3.32
C THR A 37 0.95 18.68 1.97
N ASP A 38 2.08 17.96 1.93
CA ASP A 38 2.92 17.79 0.74
C ASP A 38 3.16 16.33 0.33
N GLY A 39 2.50 15.37 1.00
CA GLY A 39 2.71 13.95 0.67
C GLY A 39 1.86 12.96 1.43
N VAL A 40 1.96 11.71 1.02
CA VAL A 40 1.25 10.56 1.60
C VAL A 40 2.06 9.28 1.39
N THR A 41 1.94 8.31 2.27
CA THR A 41 2.48 6.97 2.05
C THR A 41 1.35 6.03 1.66
N VAL A 42 1.49 5.36 0.53
CA VAL A 42 0.58 4.31 0.07
C VAL A 42 1.17 2.96 0.45
N VAL A 43 0.37 2.13 1.12
CA VAL A 43 0.78 0.82 1.62
C VAL A 43 -0.10 -0.28 1.02
N TRP A 44 0.53 -1.38 0.60
CA TRP A 44 -0.17 -2.59 0.16
C TRP A 44 0.74 -3.81 0.28
N THR A 45 0.20 -4.99 0.09
CA THR A 45 0.97 -6.23 0.10
C THR A 45 0.79 -7.03 -1.17
N THR A 46 1.74 -7.91 -1.44
CA THR A 46 1.72 -8.88 -2.55
C THR A 46 2.04 -10.28 -2.05
N ASN A 47 1.63 -11.30 -2.80
CA ASN A 47 1.95 -12.70 -2.50
C ASN A 47 3.40 -13.08 -2.82
N LYS A 48 4.14 -12.21 -3.53
CA LYS A 48 5.54 -12.44 -3.94
C LYS A 48 6.35 -11.16 -3.78
N PRO A 49 7.67 -11.25 -3.57
CA PRO A 49 8.56 -10.09 -3.58
C PRO A 49 8.45 -9.32 -4.88
N ALA A 50 8.43 -7.99 -4.80
CA ALA A 50 8.23 -7.15 -5.97
C ALA A 50 8.96 -5.80 -5.89
N LEU A 51 9.31 -5.28 -7.06
CA LEU A 51 9.61 -3.87 -7.26
C LEU A 51 8.29 -3.12 -7.45
N SER A 52 7.98 -2.23 -6.52
CA SER A 52 6.65 -1.60 -6.44
C SER A 52 6.71 -0.09 -6.61
N TRP A 53 5.66 0.48 -7.24
CA TRP A 53 5.54 1.92 -7.46
C TRP A 53 4.08 2.38 -7.49
N VAL A 54 3.90 3.67 -7.29
CA VAL A 54 2.63 4.38 -7.44
C VAL A 54 2.75 5.35 -8.61
N GLU A 55 1.77 5.40 -9.48
CA GLU A 55 1.60 6.45 -10.48
C GLU A 55 0.54 7.43 -9.99
N VAL A 56 0.82 8.74 -10.11
CA VAL A 56 -0.01 9.81 -9.54
C VAL A 56 -0.33 10.86 -10.59
N ALA A 57 -1.54 11.38 -10.53
CA ALA A 57 -1.99 12.51 -11.34
C ALA A 57 -2.84 13.46 -10.48
N PRO A 58 -2.84 14.77 -10.73
CA PRO A 58 -3.86 15.66 -10.20
C PRO A 58 -5.27 15.16 -10.54
N ALA A 59 -6.26 15.51 -9.73
CA ALA A 59 -7.66 15.29 -10.09
C ALA A 59 -7.98 16.00 -11.41
N GLY A 60 -8.79 15.37 -12.25
CA GLY A 60 -9.17 15.87 -13.56
C GLY A 60 -10.00 14.83 -14.31
N GLU A 61 -10.57 15.23 -15.43
CA GLU A 61 -11.43 14.39 -16.27
C GLU A 61 -10.64 13.63 -17.35
N ASP A 62 -9.34 13.95 -17.55
CA ASP A 62 -8.50 13.28 -18.54
C ASP A 62 -8.32 11.80 -18.19
N HIS A 63 -8.25 10.97 -19.21
CA HIS A 63 -7.98 9.55 -19.02
C HIS A 63 -6.62 9.35 -18.31
N PHE A 64 -6.60 8.55 -17.25
CA PHE A 64 -5.41 8.41 -16.38
C PHE A 64 -4.14 8.05 -17.16
N TYR A 65 -4.26 7.18 -18.16
CA TYR A 65 -3.15 6.75 -19.03
C TYR A 65 -3.01 7.57 -20.33
N GLY A 66 -3.77 8.62 -20.51
CA GLY A 66 -3.63 9.51 -21.67
C GLY A 66 -2.31 10.29 -21.69
N LYS A 67 -1.59 10.31 -20.57
CA LYS A 67 -0.29 10.95 -20.42
C LYS A 67 0.59 10.08 -19.54
N GLU A 68 1.91 10.18 -19.70
CA GLU A 68 2.86 9.59 -18.77
C GLU A 68 2.69 10.23 -17.38
N ARG A 69 2.68 9.39 -16.34
CA ARG A 69 2.51 9.82 -14.94
C ARG A 69 3.80 9.67 -14.17
N PRO A 70 4.10 10.61 -13.25
CA PRO A 70 5.24 10.43 -12.33
C PRO A 70 5.12 9.13 -11.54
N ARG A 71 6.25 8.42 -11.41
CA ARG A 71 6.36 7.18 -10.65
C ARG A 71 7.10 7.39 -9.37
N TYR A 72 6.48 7.01 -8.27
CA TYR A 72 7.09 6.99 -6.95
C TYR A 72 7.34 5.54 -6.57
N TYR A 73 8.55 5.23 -6.14
CA TYR A 73 8.97 3.87 -5.82
C TYR A 73 9.08 3.67 -4.31
N ASP A 74 8.89 2.43 -3.87
CA ASP A 74 9.32 2.03 -2.52
C ASP A 74 10.83 2.13 -2.44
N THR A 75 11.33 2.96 -1.55
CA THR A 75 12.76 3.26 -1.41
C THR A 75 13.20 3.19 0.03
N GLU A 76 14.40 2.64 0.24
CA GLU A 76 15.05 2.60 1.54
C GLU A 76 16.53 2.97 1.38
N SER A 77 17.02 3.90 2.18
CA SER A 77 18.42 4.34 2.14
C SER A 77 18.88 4.74 0.73
N GLY A 78 18.01 5.39 -0.05
CA GLY A 78 18.29 5.85 -1.41
C GLY A 78 18.20 4.77 -2.51
N ARG A 79 17.86 3.54 -2.16
CA ARG A 79 17.69 2.42 -3.10
C ARG A 79 16.24 2.02 -3.25
N LYS A 80 15.83 1.62 -4.46
CA LYS A 80 14.52 1.00 -4.69
C LYS A 80 14.49 -0.37 -4.01
N ARG A 81 13.46 -0.61 -3.19
CA ARG A 81 13.22 -1.92 -2.58
C ARG A 81 12.55 -2.83 -3.61
N ALA A 82 13.01 -4.08 -3.67
CA ALA A 82 12.49 -5.04 -4.64
C ALA A 82 12.36 -6.46 -4.07
N ASN A 83 12.65 -6.68 -2.79
CA ASN A 83 12.72 -8.00 -2.17
C ASN A 83 11.76 -8.17 -0.98
N ASP A 84 10.72 -7.36 -0.92
CA ASP A 84 9.71 -7.44 0.13
C ASP A 84 8.32 -7.68 -0.48
N THR A 85 7.42 -8.20 0.32
CA THR A 85 6.00 -8.37 0.01
C THR A 85 5.12 -7.27 0.60
N ILE A 86 5.68 -6.42 1.47
CA ILE A 86 5.04 -5.22 2.02
C ILE A 86 5.63 -4.01 1.33
N HIS A 87 4.82 -3.22 0.67
CA HIS A 87 5.22 -2.07 -0.13
C HIS A 87 4.76 -0.78 0.54
N ARG A 88 5.67 0.20 0.66
CA ARG A 88 5.45 1.49 1.33
C ARG A 88 6.00 2.60 0.45
N VAL A 89 5.17 3.13 -0.40
CA VAL A 89 5.59 4.14 -1.37
C VAL A 89 5.25 5.53 -0.86
N ARG A 90 6.26 6.29 -0.50
CA ARG A 90 6.11 7.71 -0.12
C ARG A 90 6.01 8.58 -1.36
N ILE A 91 4.89 9.26 -1.51
CA ILE A 91 4.66 10.31 -2.51
C ILE A 91 5.01 11.65 -1.84
N LYS A 92 5.77 12.48 -2.53
CA LYS A 92 6.25 13.78 -2.03
C LYS A 92 6.04 14.89 -3.05
N HIS A 93 6.21 16.13 -2.60
CA HIS A 93 6.12 17.33 -3.43
C HIS A 93 4.72 17.53 -4.03
N LEU A 94 3.70 17.18 -3.27
CA LEU A 94 2.32 17.47 -3.56
C LEU A 94 1.93 18.87 -3.07
N GLU A 95 0.85 19.40 -3.63
CA GLU A 95 0.30 20.70 -3.22
C GLU A 95 -0.69 20.52 -2.04
N PRO A 96 -0.69 21.41 -1.04
CA PRO A 96 -1.63 21.36 0.08
C PRO A 96 -3.08 21.48 -0.35
N GLY A 97 -3.95 20.69 0.27
CA GLY A 97 -5.41 20.73 0.04
C GLY A 97 -5.85 20.30 -1.36
N ARG A 98 -4.97 19.70 -2.15
CA ARG A 98 -5.24 19.29 -3.52
C ARG A 98 -5.64 17.83 -3.60
N GLU A 99 -6.57 17.52 -4.49
CA GLU A 99 -7.01 16.18 -4.81
C GLU A 99 -6.14 15.57 -5.91
N TYR A 100 -5.79 14.28 -5.72
CA TYR A 100 -4.98 13.48 -6.63
C TYR A 100 -5.67 12.15 -6.92
N ARG A 101 -5.34 11.58 -8.10
CA ARG A 101 -5.70 10.22 -8.51
C ARG A 101 -4.44 9.37 -8.50
N TYR A 102 -4.55 8.10 -8.14
CA TYR A 102 -3.40 7.21 -8.13
C TYR A 102 -3.74 5.76 -8.50
N ARG A 103 -2.71 5.03 -8.91
CA ARG A 103 -2.72 3.59 -9.13
C ARG A 103 -1.44 2.96 -8.60
N ILE A 104 -1.53 1.71 -8.16
CA ILE A 104 -0.42 0.94 -7.62
C ILE A 104 -0.01 -0.16 -8.59
N PHE A 105 1.29 -0.47 -8.59
CA PHE A 105 1.89 -1.48 -9.45
C PHE A 105 2.97 -2.23 -8.67
N SER A 106 3.08 -3.54 -8.92
CA SER A 106 4.11 -4.40 -8.33
C SER A 106 4.64 -5.34 -9.39
N ARG A 107 5.92 -5.23 -9.73
CA ARG A 107 6.61 -6.11 -10.66
C ARG A 107 7.33 -7.21 -9.89
N GLU A 108 6.94 -8.45 -10.14
CA GLU A 108 7.51 -9.62 -9.47
C GLU A 108 9.05 -9.65 -9.60
N VAL A 109 9.72 -9.97 -8.52
CA VAL A 109 11.13 -10.35 -8.51
C VAL A 109 11.21 -11.87 -8.50
N VAL A 110 11.55 -12.44 -9.66
CA VAL A 110 11.63 -13.89 -9.84
C VAL A 110 12.91 -14.43 -9.21
N SER A 111 14.01 -13.72 -9.41
CA SER A 111 15.28 -14.09 -8.79
C SER A 111 16.20 -12.88 -8.60
N TRP A 112 17.03 -12.95 -7.57
CA TRP A 112 18.03 -11.94 -7.25
C TRP A 112 19.32 -12.60 -6.76
N PRO A 113 20.09 -13.22 -7.68
CA PRO A 113 21.29 -13.98 -7.30
C PRO A 113 22.47 -13.08 -6.86
N SER A 114 22.49 -11.82 -7.27
CA SER A 114 23.51 -10.83 -6.90
C SER A 114 22.95 -9.41 -6.89
N SER A 115 23.70 -8.46 -6.32
CA SER A 115 23.27 -7.06 -6.18
C SER A 115 23.01 -6.32 -7.48
N ASP A 116 23.56 -6.80 -8.58
CA ASP A 116 23.56 -6.21 -9.93
C ASP A 116 22.73 -7.00 -10.94
N TRP A 117 22.18 -8.14 -10.52
CA TRP A 117 21.38 -8.99 -11.39
C TRP A 117 20.03 -9.32 -10.78
N VAL A 118 18.96 -8.75 -11.32
CA VAL A 118 17.58 -9.01 -10.91
C VAL A 118 16.75 -9.48 -12.11
N THR A 119 16.10 -10.63 -11.98
CA THR A 119 15.13 -11.09 -12.98
C THR A 119 13.74 -10.73 -12.54
N TYR A 120 13.05 -9.99 -13.39
CA TYR A 120 11.68 -9.54 -13.15
C TYR A 120 10.67 -10.40 -13.91
N GLY A 121 9.52 -10.64 -13.28
CA GLY A 121 8.38 -11.34 -13.84
C GLY A 121 7.24 -10.39 -14.24
N LEU A 122 6.01 -10.88 -14.01
CA LEU A 122 4.77 -10.18 -14.33
C LEU A 122 4.54 -8.95 -13.44
N ILE A 123 3.59 -8.11 -13.86
CA ILE A 123 3.15 -6.95 -13.10
C ILE A 123 1.72 -7.19 -12.59
N ALA A 124 1.53 -7.08 -11.27
CA ALA A 124 0.22 -6.89 -10.67
C ALA A 124 -0.05 -5.39 -10.55
N ALA A 125 -1.29 -4.99 -10.81
CA ALA A 125 -1.72 -3.60 -10.70
C ALA A 125 -3.11 -3.54 -10.07
N SER A 126 -3.47 -2.40 -9.47
CA SER A 126 -4.87 -2.10 -9.17
C SER A 126 -5.69 -2.21 -10.46
N ASN A 127 -6.93 -2.70 -10.37
CA ASN A 127 -7.74 -3.02 -11.55
C ASN A 127 -7.90 -1.82 -12.49
N VAL A 128 -7.10 -1.80 -13.56
CA VAL A 128 -6.92 -0.63 -14.43
C VAL A 128 -7.99 -0.51 -15.54
N TYR A 129 -8.68 -1.60 -15.89
CA TYR A 129 -9.53 -1.63 -17.07
C TYR A 129 -11.00 -1.29 -16.80
N LYS A 130 -11.47 -1.43 -15.56
CA LYS A 130 -12.91 -1.34 -15.23
C LYS A 130 -13.20 -0.46 -14.02
N GLN A 131 -12.19 0.09 -13.38
CA GLN A 131 -12.34 0.91 -12.18
C GLN A 131 -11.65 2.24 -12.35
N GLU A 132 -12.25 3.28 -11.80
CA GLU A 132 -11.61 4.57 -11.68
C GLU A 132 -10.34 4.48 -10.82
N PRO A 133 -9.34 5.35 -11.06
CA PRO A 133 -8.21 5.47 -10.16
C PRO A 133 -8.68 5.82 -8.75
N PHE A 134 -7.98 5.30 -7.74
CA PHE A 134 -8.17 5.76 -6.37
C PHE A 134 -7.91 7.26 -6.27
N ARG A 135 -8.51 7.91 -5.28
CA ARG A 135 -8.38 9.35 -5.04
C ARG A 135 -7.95 9.60 -3.62
N PHE A 136 -7.25 10.69 -3.40
CA PHE A 136 -6.99 11.22 -2.07
C PHE A 136 -6.83 12.74 -2.15
N ARG A 137 -6.97 13.39 -0.99
CA ARG A 137 -6.71 14.82 -0.83
C ARG A 137 -5.61 15.01 0.22
N THR A 138 -4.60 15.82 -0.08
CA THR A 138 -3.58 16.21 0.89
C THR A 138 -4.18 17.10 1.97
N PHE A 139 -3.58 17.12 3.16
CA PHE A 139 -3.99 18.05 4.21
C PHE A 139 -3.83 19.50 3.75
N ASP A 140 -4.71 20.38 4.24
CA ASP A 140 -4.69 21.82 3.95
C ASP A 140 -4.41 22.58 5.25
N ASP A 141 -3.25 23.23 5.33
CA ASP A 141 -2.83 24.04 6.48
C ASP A 141 -3.63 25.34 6.66
N ARG A 142 -4.44 25.72 5.65
CA ARG A 142 -5.37 26.86 5.70
C ARG A 142 -6.74 26.45 6.28
N LYS A 143 -7.00 25.16 6.44
CA LYS A 143 -8.28 24.65 6.96
C LYS A 143 -8.36 24.95 8.46
N LYS A 144 -9.47 25.53 8.91
CA LYS A 144 -9.68 25.91 10.33
C LYS A 144 -10.31 24.79 11.15
N GLU A 145 -10.92 23.81 10.50
CA GLU A 145 -11.64 22.70 11.12
C GLU A 145 -11.10 21.40 10.58
N ILE A 146 -10.97 20.39 11.44
CA ILE A 146 -10.55 19.04 11.09
C ILE A 146 -11.66 18.09 11.52
N SER A 147 -12.07 17.22 10.60
CA SER A 147 -13.08 16.19 10.84
C SER A 147 -12.42 14.81 10.80
N PHE A 148 -12.58 14.01 11.83
CA PHE A 148 -12.03 12.67 11.88
C PHE A 148 -12.90 11.70 12.69
N LEU A 149 -12.79 10.42 12.36
CA LEU A 149 -13.39 9.33 13.12
C LEU A 149 -12.33 8.67 14.01
N VAL A 150 -12.71 8.26 15.21
CA VAL A 150 -11.87 7.44 16.10
C VAL A 150 -12.49 6.06 16.22
N LEU A 151 -11.69 5.03 15.95
CA LEU A 151 -12.05 3.62 16.19
C LEU A 151 -11.01 3.02 17.14
N ASN A 152 -11.46 2.31 18.16
CA ASN A 152 -10.60 1.61 19.12
C ASN A 152 -11.32 0.36 19.66
N ASP A 153 -10.57 -0.54 20.30
CA ASP A 153 -11.09 -1.75 20.93
C ASP A 153 -11.89 -2.67 19.99
N ILE A 154 -11.45 -2.76 18.74
CA ILE A 154 -12.11 -3.62 17.76
C ILE A 154 -11.81 -5.09 17.99
N HIS A 155 -10.58 -5.43 18.42
CA HIS A 155 -10.17 -6.79 18.77
C HIS A 155 -10.44 -7.83 17.68
N GLY A 156 -10.12 -7.49 16.41
CA GLY A 156 -10.30 -8.38 15.26
C GLY A 156 -11.74 -8.57 14.79
N ARG A 157 -12.70 -7.81 15.35
CA ARG A 157 -14.11 -7.91 14.97
C ARG A 157 -14.44 -7.01 13.78
N SER A 158 -13.87 -7.34 12.62
CA SER A 158 -14.00 -6.53 11.40
C SER A 158 -15.45 -6.27 10.98
N ASP A 159 -16.36 -7.27 11.11
CA ASP A 159 -17.77 -7.09 10.78
C ASP A 159 -18.48 -6.14 11.75
N TYR A 160 -18.10 -6.17 13.04
CA TYR A 160 -18.59 -5.21 14.01
C TYR A 160 -18.13 -3.80 13.69
N MET A 161 -16.86 -3.61 13.32
CA MET A 161 -16.33 -2.33 12.86
C MET A 161 -17.11 -1.81 11.65
N LYS A 162 -17.37 -2.65 10.65
CA LYS A 162 -18.18 -2.29 9.48
C LYS A 162 -19.60 -1.85 9.89
N SER A 163 -20.20 -2.54 10.86
CA SER A 163 -21.54 -2.18 11.35
C SER A 163 -21.58 -0.83 12.06
N LEU A 164 -20.55 -0.50 12.86
CA LEU A 164 -20.41 0.80 13.51
C LEU A 164 -20.27 1.95 12.49
N CYS A 165 -19.62 1.66 11.38
CA CYS A 165 -19.33 2.65 10.34
C CYS A 165 -20.42 2.81 9.27
N ARG A 166 -21.55 2.12 9.39
CA ARG A 166 -22.58 2.07 8.33
C ARG A 166 -23.09 3.43 7.87
N GLU A 167 -23.23 4.37 8.79
CA GLU A 167 -23.79 5.70 8.54
C GLU A 167 -22.69 6.79 8.42
N VAL A 168 -21.40 6.38 8.35
CA VAL A 168 -20.30 7.33 8.28
C VAL A 168 -20.07 7.77 6.84
N ASP A 169 -20.12 9.07 6.57
CA ASP A 169 -19.66 9.66 5.33
C ASP A 169 -18.15 9.89 5.40
N PHE A 170 -17.39 8.89 5.02
CA PHE A 170 -15.92 8.94 5.04
C PHE A 170 -15.34 10.06 4.15
N LYS A 171 -16.02 10.45 3.06
CA LYS A 171 -15.53 11.51 2.17
C LYS A 171 -15.53 12.89 2.82
N SER A 172 -16.29 13.06 3.90
CA SER A 172 -16.29 14.29 4.70
C SER A 172 -15.16 14.36 5.72
N LEU A 173 -14.43 13.25 5.93
CA LEU A 173 -13.38 13.15 6.93
C LEU A 173 -12.01 13.51 6.36
N ASP A 174 -11.15 14.08 7.19
CA ASP A 174 -9.74 14.33 6.86
C ASP A 174 -8.89 13.07 7.09
N PHE A 175 -9.23 12.27 8.13
CA PHE A 175 -8.56 10.99 8.43
C PHE A 175 -9.42 10.11 9.35
N VAL A 176 -9.02 8.85 9.50
CA VAL A 176 -9.53 7.94 10.54
C VAL A 176 -8.39 7.57 11.48
N LEU A 177 -8.61 7.77 12.78
CA LEU A 177 -7.69 7.37 13.84
C LEU A 177 -8.06 5.96 14.33
N LEU A 178 -7.18 5.00 14.09
CA LEU A 178 -7.23 3.69 14.73
C LEU A 178 -6.48 3.81 16.07
N ASN A 179 -7.22 3.95 17.16
CA ASN A 179 -6.66 4.34 18.46
C ASN A 179 -6.32 3.14 19.35
N GLY A 180 -5.72 2.11 18.78
CA GLY A 180 -5.24 0.94 19.49
C GLY A 180 -6.30 -0.13 19.74
N ASP A 181 -5.81 -1.29 20.15
CA ASP A 181 -6.57 -2.50 20.43
C ASP A 181 -7.47 -2.94 19.25
N MET A 182 -6.91 -2.75 18.03
CA MET A 182 -7.56 -3.18 16.79
C MET A 182 -7.51 -4.69 16.63
N SER A 183 -6.44 -5.34 17.13
CA SER A 183 -6.29 -6.79 17.25
C SER A 183 -6.15 -7.19 18.70
N SER A 184 -6.57 -8.41 19.07
CA SER A 184 -6.34 -8.94 20.44
C SER A 184 -4.89 -9.40 20.63
N TRP A 185 -4.24 -9.83 19.54
CA TRP A 185 -2.89 -10.39 19.47
C TRP A 185 -2.32 -10.15 18.09
N VAL A 186 -1.01 -10.02 17.94
CA VAL A 186 -0.37 -9.76 16.65
C VAL A 186 0.53 -10.94 16.29
N GLU A 187 0.02 -11.86 15.49
CA GLU A 187 0.66 -13.14 15.18
C GLU A 187 1.22 -13.21 13.76
N GLY A 188 0.69 -12.42 12.82
CA GLY A 188 1.12 -12.45 11.43
C GLY A 188 0.38 -11.47 10.53
N GLN A 189 0.89 -11.33 9.30
CA GLN A 189 0.34 -10.43 8.29
C GLN A 189 -1.14 -10.71 8.00
N GLU A 190 -1.46 -11.95 7.68
CA GLU A 190 -2.81 -12.36 7.28
C GLU A 190 -3.85 -12.07 8.37
N GLN A 191 -3.46 -12.28 9.63
CA GLN A 191 -4.31 -12.02 10.76
C GLN A 191 -4.57 -10.51 10.92
N ILE A 192 -3.52 -9.66 10.90
CA ILE A 192 -3.66 -8.20 10.99
C ILE A 192 -4.56 -7.67 9.86
N CYS A 193 -4.35 -8.16 8.65
CA CYS A 193 -5.13 -7.72 7.50
C CYS A 193 -6.61 -8.07 7.67
N LYS A 194 -6.93 -9.30 8.06
CA LYS A 194 -8.31 -9.75 8.28
C LYS A 194 -8.98 -9.11 9.49
N ASP A 195 -8.22 -8.86 10.54
CA ASP A 195 -8.75 -8.27 11.77
C ASP A 195 -9.34 -6.88 11.53
N TYR A 196 -8.67 -6.05 10.71
CA TYR A 196 -9.14 -4.68 10.50
C TYR A 196 -8.66 -3.98 9.22
N ILE A 197 -7.46 -4.28 8.67
CA ILE A 197 -6.95 -3.52 7.51
C ILE A 197 -7.85 -3.71 6.29
N ASP A 198 -8.26 -4.94 5.98
CA ASP A 198 -9.12 -5.21 4.82
C ASP A 198 -10.48 -4.52 4.96
N ALA A 199 -11.04 -4.49 6.16
CA ALA A 199 -12.27 -3.74 6.43
C ALA A 199 -12.07 -2.22 6.28
N CYS A 200 -10.93 -1.67 6.70
CA CYS A 200 -10.60 -0.27 6.45
C CYS A 200 -10.49 0.01 4.94
N VAL A 201 -9.84 -0.87 4.17
CA VAL A 201 -9.71 -0.74 2.71
C VAL A 201 -11.07 -0.78 2.03
N GLU A 202 -11.95 -1.69 2.46
CA GLU A 202 -13.31 -1.80 1.93
C GLU A 202 -14.15 -0.54 2.22
N LEU A 203 -13.97 0.08 3.39
CA LEU A 203 -14.77 1.21 3.83
C LEU A 203 -14.24 2.56 3.34
N PHE A 204 -12.91 2.81 3.47
CA PHE A 204 -12.36 4.16 3.26
C PHE A 204 -10.88 4.25 2.95
N ALA A 205 -10.05 3.31 3.40
CA ALA A 205 -8.62 3.55 3.58
C ALA A 205 -7.83 3.73 2.28
N SER A 206 -8.41 3.37 1.13
CA SER A 206 -7.82 3.66 -0.18
C SER A 206 -7.91 5.15 -0.56
N GLU A 207 -8.79 5.94 0.09
CA GLU A 207 -9.05 7.34 -0.25
C GLU A 207 -8.90 8.29 0.95
N VAL A 208 -9.17 7.81 2.16
CA VAL A 208 -9.04 8.56 3.42
C VAL A 208 -7.93 7.95 4.26
N PRO A 209 -6.94 8.73 4.72
CA PRO A 209 -5.76 8.18 5.38
C PRO A 209 -6.06 7.64 6.79
N ILE A 210 -5.33 6.59 7.14
CA ILE A 210 -5.26 6.04 8.48
C ILE A 210 -4.18 6.79 9.27
N VAL A 211 -4.53 7.20 10.48
CA VAL A 211 -3.60 7.50 11.57
C VAL A 211 -3.68 6.34 12.56
N PHE A 212 -2.56 5.68 12.81
CA PHE A 212 -2.52 4.52 13.67
C PHE A 212 -1.82 4.84 14.99
N ASN A 213 -2.46 4.45 16.08
CA ASN A 213 -1.88 4.47 17.42
C ASN A 213 -1.90 3.04 17.99
N ARG A 214 -0.76 2.62 18.54
CA ARG A 214 -0.62 1.29 19.12
C ARG A 214 -1.28 1.26 20.51
N GLY A 215 -2.19 0.33 20.73
CA GLY A 215 -2.74 0.02 22.05
C GLY A 215 -1.87 -0.99 22.81
N ASN A 216 -2.32 -1.43 23.96
CA ASN A 216 -1.61 -2.43 24.75
C ASN A 216 -1.72 -3.85 24.14
N HIS A 217 -2.77 -4.13 23.38
CA HIS A 217 -2.91 -5.42 22.68
C HIS A 217 -1.98 -5.57 21.50
N GLU A 218 -1.65 -4.50 20.79
CA GLU A 218 -0.66 -4.53 19.71
C GLU A 218 0.79 -4.72 20.18
N THR A 219 1.05 -4.74 21.48
CA THR A 219 2.36 -5.14 22.04
C THR A 219 2.47 -6.63 22.27
N ARG A 220 1.40 -7.40 22.08
CA ARG A 220 1.32 -8.84 22.30
C ARG A 220 1.48 -9.59 20.99
N GLY A 221 2.16 -10.74 21.06
CA GLY A 221 2.34 -11.62 19.91
C GLY A 221 3.70 -11.46 19.24
N VAL A 222 4.13 -12.53 18.59
CA VAL A 222 5.48 -12.65 17.99
C VAL A 222 5.69 -11.70 16.79
N TYR A 223 4.62 -11.14 16.24
CA TYR A 223 4.65 -10.27 15.08
C TYR A 223 4.45 -8.78 15.41
N SER A 224 4.34 -8.44 16.71
CA SER A 224 4.04 -7.07 17.17
C SER A 224 5.05 -6.02 16.67
N ASP A 225 6.34 -6.37 16.60
CA ASP A 225 7.38 -5.46 16.11
C ASP A 225 7.27 -5.16 14.61
N ALA A 226 6.63 -6.04 13.85
CA ALA A 226 6.43 -5.85 12.42
C ALA A 226 5.33 -4.83 12.08
N LEU A 227 4.48 -4.43 13.03
CA LEU A 227 3.39 -3.46 12.80
C LEU A 227 3.87 -2.14 12.20
N ILE A 228 5.07 -1.69 12.53
CA ILE A 228 5.65 -0.47 11.95
C ILE A 228 5.81 -0.55 10.42
N LYS A 229 5.86 -1.74 9.86
CA LYS A 229 5.91 -1.94 8.40
C LYS A 229 4.58 -1.63 7.73
N TYR A 230 3.46 -1.82 8.46
CA TYR A 230 2.10 -1.60 7.97
C TYR A 230 1.61 -0.18 8.21
N PHE A 231 2.14 0.49 9.23
CA PHE A 231 1.76 1.86 9.57
C PHE A 231 3.01 2.75 9.63
N PRO A 232 3.61 3.05 8.47
CA PRO A 232 4.75 3.93 8.41
C PRO A 232 4.35 5.33 8.91
N THR A 233 5.22 5.90 9.74
CA THR A 233 5.11 7.27 10.19
C THR A 233 6.36 8.02 9.77
N SER A 234 6.23 9.27 9.34
CA SER A 234 7.39 10.11 9.12
C SER A 234 8.06 10.36 10.46
N THR A 235 9.31 9.95 10.58
CA THR A 235 10.16 10.25 11.75
C THR A 235 10.67 11.67 11.76
N GLY A 236 10.00 12.59 11.06
CA GLY A 236 10.30 14.00 11.09
C GLY A 236 10.05 14.55 12.50
N THR A 237 11.11 14.71 13.27
CA THR A 237 11.10 15.56 14.44
C THR A 237 10.85 16.98 13.95
N PHE A 238 9.61 17.43 14.06
CA PHE A 238 9.27 18.83 13.83
C PHE A 238 9.78 19.66 14.99
N TYR A 239 11.09 19.91 14.98
CA TYR A 239 11.74 20.84 15.88
C TYR A 239 11.95 22.13 15.12
N LYS A 240 11.14 23.12 15.38
CA LYS A 240 11.38 24.46 14.87
C LYS A 240 11.35 25.43 16.06
N GLY A 241 12.55 25.93 16.44
CA GLY A 241 12.66 27.07 17.34
C GLY A 241 12.15 26.83 18.76
N GLY A 242 12.40 25.69 19.39
CA GLY A 242 12.02 25.41 20.79
C GLY A 242 10.55 25.02 20.99
N GLU A 243 9.72 25.07 19.97
CA GLU A 243 8.37 24.52 19.99
C GLU A 243 8.37 23.10 19.43
N THR A 244 8.12 22.15 20.29
CA THR A 244 7.92 20.75 19.90
C THR A 244 6.49 20.59 19.42
N MET A 245 6.27 20.60 18.10
CA MET A 245 5.04 20.07 17.56
C MET A 245 5.14 18.56 17.61
N ARG A 246 4.65 18.00 18.68
CA ARG A 246 4.50 16.55 18.82
C ARG A 246 3.27 16.15 18.03
N VAL A 247 3.44 15.41 16.95
CA VAL A 247 2.42 14.45 16.58
C VAL A 247 2.43 13.43 17.72
N LYS A 248 1.55 13.61 18.69
CA LYS A 248 1.38 12.63 19.73
C LYS A 248 0.71 11.43 19.07
N VAL A 249 1.49 10.42 18.85
CA VAL A 249 0.96 9.07 18.78
C VAL A 249 0.41 8.81 20.18
N TRP A 250 -0.87 8.66 20.31
CA TRP A 250 -1.52 8.46 21.60
C TRP A 250 -1.48 6.97 21.93
N SER A 251 -0.67 6.60 22.90
CA SER A 251 -0.88 5.38 23.65
C SER A 251 -1.65 5.76 24.92
N VAL A 252 -2.79 5.16 25.14
CA VAL A 252 -3.43 5.10 26.44
C VAL A 252 -2.99 3.83 27.12
#